data_6c9c437bbd7fbeb815e87b45861c0a65
#
_entry.id   6c9c437bbd7fbeb815e87b45861c0a65
#
_cell.length_a   1.000
_cell.length_b   1.000
_cell.length_c   1.000
_cell.angle_alpha   90.00
_cell.angle_beta   90.00
_cell.angle_gamma   90.00
#
_symmetry.space_group_name_H-M   'P 1'
#
loop_
_entity.id
_entity.type
_entity.pdbx_description
1 polymer ?
#
loop_
_entity_poly.entity_id
_entity_poly.type
_entity_poly.pdbx_seq_one_letter_code
_entity_poly.pdbx_strand_id
1 'polypeptide(L)'
;MKQKDSLNKRLNTRLASLVMLSVLSVPWVASAAGNSVVANNMLPGNGQQGNVIAGKIEGGFNGSWTQGNQMNLHQTTQNAIVTWDSFSIGANASVTIRGEHDNFNMLNYVTGSESSQIYGKLNSYVGDKQGGNIYLVNPNGVQIGNSAEINVGSLHIANKKIDNITTWTENTDIANALKQNKAMTNAELMSLGYINANKLVFEGERVVIDMDRLSGLDTTKADALTIVSKPYDDKSESVGDNRKYDVVLGSSTPENAKEWGKYIEFADNATGDRWQGTVQAGNPDAPNQSVTEFFTYRWIKDGKELAKIGEADGWGMGDHYALRYSIDLTGSDQTPIGTTKENAFKGKFDGLDNSIFGLSINNSDNSKGDATGLFGFTDGAIMGNVTLIAGTDGISVKGGDNTGAFIGHAVNTTVKGVNSTLKVSGKNNVGGIIGYAENNPLLTYNFADATGSVQPDSRSSELSNLTNTGNVSGVSNVGGLVGYMDGGKLSNDEENRARYKGSYNLGKITGIEMAPITIHLISAA
;
A
#
# COMPACT_ATOMS: atom_id res chain seq x y z
N MET A 1 -46.47 -17.77 22.43
CA MET A 1 -45.96 -17.57 21.09
C MET A 1 -45.58 -16.12 20.79
N LYS A 2 -46.41 -15.10 21.06
CA LYS A 2 -46.11 -13.67 20.79
C LYS A 2 -44.93 -13.08 21.56
N GLN A 3 -44.53 -13.63 22.71
CA GLN A 3 -43.43 -13.10 23.52
C GLN A 3 -42.05 -13.59 23.05
N LYS A 4 -41.96 -14.75 22.36
CA LYS A 4 -40.73 -15.28 21.78
C LYS A 4 -40.31 -14.53 20.52
N ASP A 5 -41.29 -14.08 19.70
CA ASP A 5 -41.02 -13.33 18.48
C ASP A 5 -40.53 -11.89 18.77
N SER A 6 -40.99 -11.29 19.87
CA SER A 6 -40.51 -9.96 20.29
C SER A 6 -39.07 -10.00 20.85
N LEU A 7 -38.69 -11.10 21.50
CA LEU A 7 -37.34 -11.29 22.04
C LEU A 7 -36.33 -11.53 20.91
N ASN A 8 -36.69 -12.35 19.92
CA ASN A 8 -35.86 -12.58 18.75
C ASN A 8 -35.69 -11.33 17.87
N LYS A 9 -36.75 -10.53 17.70
CA LYS A 9 -36.63 -9.23 17.01
C LYS A 9 -35.71 -8.24 17.76
N ARG A 10 -35.81 -8.18 19.09
CA ARG A 10 -34.92 -7.33 19.91
C ARG A 10 -33.49 -7.87 19.96
N LEU A 11 -33.29 -9.18 19.92
CA LEU A 11 -31.97 -9.81 19.87
C LEU A 11 -31.29 -9.56 18.50
N ASN A 12 -32.03 -9.75 17.41
CA ASN A 12 -31.52 -9.49 16.06
C ASN A 12 -31.24 -8.01 15.82
N THR A 13 -32.03 -7.08 16.37
CA THR A 13 -31.78 -5.63 16.26
C THR A 13 -30.55 -5.23 17.12
N ARG A 14 -30.35 -5.87 18.29
CA ARG A 14 -29.15 -5.62 19.10
C ARG A 14 -27.90 -6.29 18.53
N LEU A 15 -28.02 -7.49 17.94
CA LEU A 15 -26.89 -8.11 17.22
C LEU A 15 -26.52 -7.30 15.96
N ALA A 16 -27.50 -6.84 15.18
CA ALA A 16 -27.24 -5.98 14.04
C ALA A 16 -26.59 -4.66 14.45
N SER A 17 -27.04 -4.06 15.55
CA SER A 17 -26.42 -2.85 16.11
C SER A 17 -25.03 -3.10 16.70
N LEU A 18 -24.79 -4.27 17.33
CA LEU A 18 -23.46 -4.65 17.82
C LEU A 18 -22.49 -5.02 16.67
N VAL A 19 -22.98 -5.66 15.62
CA VAL A 19 -22.19 -5.96 14.42
C VAL A 19 -21.90 -4.70 13.64
N MET A 20 -22.85 -3.74 13.54
CA MET A 20 -22.54 -2.42 12.97
C MET A 20 -21.57 -1.61 13.86
N LEU A 21 -21.64 -1.70 15.18
CA LEU A 21 -20.69 -1.03 16.06
C LEU A 21 -19.31 -1.71 16.05
N SER A 22 -19.23 -3.03 15.83
CA SER A 22 -17.95 -3.74 15.69
C SER A 22 -17.31 -3.59 14.31
N VAL A 23 -18.10 -3.37 13.26
CA VAL A 23 -17.59 -2.98 11.92
C VAL A 23 -17.16 -1.51 11.91
N LEU A 24 -17.75 -0.66 12.77
CA LEU A 24 -17.32 0.73 12.98
C LEU A 24 -16.17 0.86 13.99
N SER A 25 -15.82 -0.23 14.72
CA SER A 25 -14.68 -0.29 15.64
C SER A 25 -13.51 -1.16 15.15
N VAL A 26 -13.53 -1.63 13.90
CA VAL A 26 -12.26 -1.79 13.17
C VAL A 26 -11.69 -0.38 13.22
N PRO A 27 -10.52 -0.13 13.85
CA PRO A 27 -9.93 1.16 13.66
C PRO A 27 -9.92 1.38 12.17
N TRP A 28 -10.67 2.34 11.71
CA TRP A 28 -10.43 2.98 10.46
C TRP A 28 -8.99 3.45 10.58
N VAL A 29 -8.05 2.56 10.30
CA VAL A 29 -6.80 3.01 9.77
C VAL A 29 -7.23 3.53 8.43
N ALA A 30 -7.75 4.75 8.46
CA ALA A 30 -7.78 5.60 7.34
C ALA A 30 -6.31 5.79 6.96
N SER A 31 -5.75 4.77 6.33
CA SER A 31 -4.74 4.93 5.34
C SER A 31 -5.40 5.76 4.25
N ALA A 32 -5.78 6.90 4.56
CA ALA A 32 -6.35 7.77 3.57
C ALA A 32 -5.58 9.06 3.69
N ALA A 33 -5.03 9.32 2.68
CA ALA A 33 -4.90 10.63 2.16
C ALA A 33 -5.95 11.61 2.72
N GLY A 34 -5.72 12.18 3.90
CA GLY A 34 -6.56 13.27 4.36
C GLY A 34 -6.80 13.41 5.85
N ASN A 35 -6.92 12.35 6.60
CA ASN A 35 -7.14 12.45 8.04
C ASN A 35 -5.96 11.88 8.83
N SER A 36 -5.29 12.76 9.56
CA SER A 36 -4.27 12.38 10.52
C SER A 36 -4.87 11.47 11.60
N VAL A 37 -4.29 10.30 11.80
CA VAL A 37 -4.66 9.38 12.90
C VAL A 37 -4.10 9.89 14.22
N VAL A 38 -3.06 10.71 14.19
CA VAL A 38 -2.48 11.37 15.36
C VAL A 38 -3.17 12.71 15.63
N ALA A 39 -3.16 13.14 16.89
CA ALA A 39 -3.67 14.46 17.26
C ALA A 39 -2.96 15.57 16.47
N ASN A 40 -3.69 16.58 16.02
CA ASN A 40 -3.16 17.64 15.17
C ASN A 40 -1.97 18.40 15.76
N ASN A 41 -1.85 18.46 17.07
CA ASN A 41 -0.76 19.13 17.78
C ASN A 41 0.27 18.14 18.35
N MET A 42 0.27 16.88 17.90
CA MET A 42 1.19 15.86 18.36
C MET A 42 2.63 16.25 18.06
N LEU A 43 3.49 16.06 19.05
CA LEU A 43 4.94 16.21 18.93
C LEU A 43 5.63 14.90 19.32
N PRO A 44 6.88 14.66 18.87
CA PRO A 44 7.68 13.52 19.32
C PRO A 44 7.68 13.39 20.84
N GLY A 45 7.62 12.15 21.36
CA GLY A 45 7.54 11.86 22.78
C GLY A 45 6.32 12.47 23.50
N ASN A 46 5.22 12.76 22.77
CA ASN A 46 4.07 13.52 23.27
C ASN A 46 4.47 14.91 23.83
N GLY A 47 5.46 15.54 23.22
CA GLY A 47 6.01 16.82 23.66
C GLY A 47 7.05 16.72 24.80
N GLN A 48 7.38 15.51 25.26
CA GLN A 48 8.46 15.29 26.23
C GLN A 48 9.82 15.23 25.53
N GLN A 49 10.87 15.44 26.30
CA GLN A 49 12.24 15.29 25.78
C GLN A 49 12.53 13.82 25.51
N GLY A 50 13.14 13.55 24.34
CA GLY A 50 13.70 12.24 24.06
C GLY A 50 14.93 11.96 24.96
N ASN A 51 15.30 10.69 25.06
CA ASN A 51 16.48 10.28 25.78
C ASN A 51 17.72 10.42 24.89
N VAL A 52 18.61 11.37 25.18
CA VAL A 52 19.85 11.59 24.46
C VAL A 52 20.86 10.52 24.85
N ILE A 53 21.13 9.58 23.94
CA ILE A 53 22.11 8.49 24.11
C ILE A 53 23.52 9.00 23.90
N ALA A 54 23.71 9.86 22.87
CA ALA A 54 25.01 10.40 22.51
C ALA A 54 24.86 11.81 21.94
N GLY A 55 25.95 12.60 22.05
CA GLY A 55 25.96 13.99 21.64
C GLY A 55 25.26 14.91 22.64
N LYS A 56 25.03 16.15 22.21
CA LYS A 56 24.43 17.19 23.08
C LYS A 56 23.35 17.95 22.31
N ILE A 57 22.16 18.02 22.92
CA ILE A 57 21.00 18.76 22.42
C ILE A 57 20.52 19.71 23.50
N GLU A 58 20.34 20.96 23.16
CA GLU A 58 19.79 22.00 24.01
C GLU A 58 18.36 22.36 23.55
N GLY A 59 17.54 22.85 24.45
CA GLY A 59 16.20 23.32 24.12
C GLY A 59 16.21 24.71 23.52
N GLY A 60 15.49 24.91 22.40
CA GLY A 60 15.38 26.20 21.72
C GLY A 60 14.44 27.22 22.42
N PHE A 61 13.72 26.81 23.48
CA PHE A 61 12.80 27.67 24.23
C PHE A 61 13.29 27.85 25.67
N ASN A 62 14.28 28.69 25.89
CA ASN A 62 14.88 28.91 27.23
C ASN A 62 15.25 27.60 27.95
N GLY A 63 15.87 26.68 27.22
CA GLY A 63 16.22 25.33 27.70
C GLY A 63 15.14 24.27 27.59
N SER A 64 13.88 24.62 27.32
CA SER A 64 12.85 23.66 26.98
C SER A 64 12.91 23.26 25.50
N TRP A 65 12.63 21.99 25.20
CA TRP A 65 12.51 21.53 23.82
C TRP A 65 11.16 21.91 23.18
N THR A 66 10.14 22.12 23.98
CA THR A 66 8.77 22.33 23.49
C THR A 66 8.14 23.61 24.00
N GLN A 67 7.36 24.24 23.14
CA GLN A 67 6.44 25.33 23.47
C GLN A 67 5.18 25.20 22.61
N GLY A 68 4.06 24.89 23.23
CA GLY A 68 2.80 24.64 22.52
C GLY A 68 2.92 23.44 21.58
N ASN A 69 2.63 23.65 20.30
CA ASN A 69 2.75 22.66 19.23
C ASN A 69 4.06 22.74 18.45
N GLN A 70 5.10 23.33 19.04
CA GLN A 70 6.42 23.47 18.46
C GLN A 70 7.47 22.75 19.30
N MET A 71 8.40 22.08 18.63
CA MET A 71 9.60 21.50 19.25
C MET A 71 10.83 22.04 18.54
N ASN A 72 11.74 22.67 19.30
CA ASN A 72 12.99 23.22 18.81
C ASN A 72 14.18 22.54 19.51
N LEU A 73 15.01 21.89 18.72
CA LEU A 73 16.18 21.16 19.15
C LEU A 73 17.42 21.86 18.62
N HIS A 74 18.35 22.18 19.49
CA HIS A 74 19.63 22.78 19.13
C HIS A 74 20.76 21.80 19.42
N GLN A 75 21.29 21.18 18.36
CA GLN A 75 22.39 20.22 18.43
C GLN A 75 23.74 20.96 18.37
N THR A 76 24.54 20.82 19.42
CA THR A 76 25.83 21.47 19.53
C THR A 76 27.03 20.55 19.21
N THR A 77 26.78 19.25 19.02
CA THR A 77 27.78 18.24 18.61
C THR A 77 27.58 17.83 17.16
N GLN A 78 28.63 17.27 16.52
CA GLN A 78 28.58 16.78 15.15
C GLN A 78 27.53 15.68 14.98
N ASN A 79 27.46 14.72 15.89
CA ASN A 79 26.49 13.66 15.92
C ASN A 79 25.67 13.71 17.20
N ALA A 80 24.36 13.43 17.08
CA ALA A 80 23.51 13.19 18.23
C ALA A 80 22.60 11.97 17.97
N ILE A 81 22.34 11.22 19.03
CA ILE A 81 21.47 10.05 19.00
C ILE A 81 20.42 10.22 20.08
N VAL A 82 19.17 10.24 19.65
CA VAL A 82 18.01 10.40 20.55
C VAL A 82 17.10 9.20 20.39
N THR A 83 16.73 8.59 21.51
CA THR A 83 15.67 7.58 21.52
C THR A 83 14.36 8.19 21.99
N TRP A 84 13.28 7.74 21.37
CA TRP A 84 11.93 8.24 21.58
C TRP A 84 10.98 7.09 21.87
N ASP A 85 10.05 7.29 22.76
CA ASP A 85 8.91 6.36 22.90
C ASP A 85 8.00 6.41 21.68
N SER A 86 7.80 7.61 21.12
CA SER A 86 7.08 7.82 19.86
C SER A 86 7.67 9.01 19.10
N PHE A 87 7.64 8.97 17.75
CA PHE A 87 8.06 10.09 16.93
C PHE A 87 6.98 10.37 15.88
N SER A 88 6.02 11.21 16.23
CA SER A 88 4.97 11.65 15.32
C SER A 88 4.81 13.16 15.36
N ILE A 89 4.42 13.77 14.23
CA ILE A 89 4.22 15.22 14.10
C ILE A 89 2.82 15.45 13.52
N GLY A 90 1.91 15.98 14.33
CA GLY A 90 0.54 16.28 13.93
C GLY A 90 0.46 17.43 12.93
N ALA A 91 -0.64 17.55 12.21
CA ALA A 91 -0.79 18.48 11.08
C ALA A 91 -0.55 19.96 11.44
N ASN A 92 -0.81 20.36 12.68
CA ASN A 92 -0.56 21.72 13.16
C ASN A 92 0.74 21.85 13.94
N ALA A 93 1.52 20.77 14.07
CA ALA A 93 2.75 20.76 14.85
C ALA A 93 3.98 20.96 13.97
N SER A 94 5.07 21.40 14.61
CA SER A 94 6.35 21.58 13.93
C SER A 94 7.52 21.15 14.80
N VAL A 95 8.50 20.49 14.17
CA VAL A 95 9.80 20.19 14.74
C VAL A 95 10.86 20.93 13.95
N THR A 96 11.71 21.68 14.65
CA THR A 96 12.85 22.38 14.05
C THR A 96 14.13 21.92 14.73
N ILE A 97 15.10 21.48 13.94
CA ILE A 97 16.40 21.03 14.37
C ILE A 97 17.43 22.02 13.85
N ARG A 98 18.26 22.60 14.75
CA ARG A 98 19.36 23.48 14.39
C ARG A 98 20.68 22.86 14.84
N GLY A 99 21.63 22.75 13.93
CA GLY A 99 22.98 22.27 14.25
C GLY A 99 24.03 23.37 14.12
N GLU A 100 25.08 23.29 14.93
CA GLU A 100 26.22 24.18 14.86
C GLU A 100 27.25 23.74 13.81
N HIS A 101 27.19 22.48 13.37
CA HIS A 101 28.13 21.90 12.40
C HIS A 101 27.48 21.77 11.03
N ASP A 102 28.20 22.06 9.96
CA ASP A 102 27.71 22.11 8.58
C ASP A 102 27.01 20.81 8.14
N ASN A 103 27.49 19.67 8.57
CA ASN A 103 26.94 18.36 8.22
C ASN A 103 26.60 17.54 9.48
N PHE A 104 25.96 18.19 10.45
CA PHE A 104 25.55 17.48 11.67
C PHE A 104 24.63 16.30 11.34
N ASN A 105 24.70 15.26 12.17
CA ASN A 105 23.88 14.07 12.04
C ASN A 105 23.01 13.90 13.28
N MET A 106 21.70 13.78 13.10
CA MET A 106 20.77 13.50 14.19
C MET A 106 19.99 12.22 13.91
N LEU A 107 20.27 11.19 14.71
CA LEU A 107 19.49 9.96 14.69
C LEU A 107 18.34 10.03 15.69
N ASN A 108 17.13 9.90 15.19
CA ASN A 108 15.91 9.74 15.96
C ASN A 108 15.47 8.28 15.86
N TYR A 109 15.63 7.52 16.92
CA TYR A 109 15.29 6.12 16.99
C TYR A 109 14.08 5.89 17.89
N VAL A 110 13.03 5.25 17.35
CA VAL A 110 11.81 4.95 18.11
C VAL A 110 11.94 3.59 18.78
N THR A 111 11.73 3.56 20.08
CA THR A 111 11.82 2.36 20.94
C THR A 111 10.44 1.85 21.37
N GLY A 112 9.38 2.65 21.24
CA GLY A 112 8.01 2.25 21.52
C GLY A 112 7.40 1.38 20.42
N SER A 113 6.11 1.08 20.53
CA SER A 113 5.41 0.14 19.65
C SER A 113 4.62 0.78 18.52
N GLU A 114 4.53 2.11 18.49
CA GLU A 114 3.71 2.83 17.51
C GLU A 114 4.52 3.23 16.27
N SER A 115 3.88 3.23 15.09
CA SER A 115 4.46 3.79 13.88
C SER A 115 4.64 5.31 13.99
N SER A 116 5.60 5.85 13.28
CA SER A 116 5.77 7.31 13.14
C SER A 116 4.81 7.86 12.12
N GLN A 117 4.03 8.87 12.48
CA GLN A 117 3.08 9.55 11.61
C GLN A 117 3.42 11.04 11.52
N ILE A 118 3.90 11.45 10.35
CA ILE A 118 4.33 12.83 10.09
C ILE A 118 3.30 13.50 9.19
N TYR A 119 2.53 14.41 9.73
CA TYR A 119 1.55 15.23 9.01
C TYR A 119 1.86 16.73 9.10
N GLY A 120 2.74 17.12 10.03
CA GLY A 120 3.18 18.48 10.25
C GLY A 120 4.54 18.78 9.63
N LYS A 121 5.26 19.73 10.23
CA LYS A 121 6.51 20.25 9.67
C LYS A 121 7.73 19.67 10.39
N LEU A 122 8.72 19.22 9.59
CA LEU A 122 10.05 18.86 10.06
C LEU A 122 11.09 19.66 9.30
N ASN A 123 11.82 20.51 10.01
CA ASN A 123 12.83 21.37 9.41
C ASN A 123 14.20 21.16 10.05
N SER A 124 15.28 21.26 9.27
CA SER A 124 16.63 21.30 9.80
C SER A 124 17.50 22.37 9.16
N TYR A 125 18.30 23.05 9.98
CA TYR A 125 19.09 24.20 9.58
C TYR A 125 20.50 24.19 10.19
N VAL A 126 21.45 24.76 9.42
CA VAL A 126 22.74 25.20 9.87
C VAL A 126 22.79 26.72 9.66
N GLY A 127 22.86 27.51 10.74
CA GLY A 127 22.55 28.94 10.65
C GLY A 127 21.12 29.16 10.12
N ASP A 128 20.99 29.90 9.01
CA ASP A 128 19.71 30.16 8.35
C ASP A 128 19.51 29.32 7.09
N LYS A 129 20.42 28.41 6.77
CA LYS A 129 20.33 27.55 5.59
C LYS A 129 19.81 26.18 5.97
N GLN A 130 18.97 25.60 5.10
CA GLN A 130 18.60 24.19 5.18
C GLN A 130 19.87 23.33 5.19
N GLY A 131 19.99 22.41 6.16
CA GLY A 131 21.20 21.62 6.35
C GLY A 131 21.03 20.52 7.38
N GLY A 132 22.10 19.74 7.58
CA GLY A 132 22.12 18.60 8.49
C GLY A 132 21.52 17.32 7.90
N ASN A 133 21.93 16.18 8.44
CA ASN A 133 21.48 14.86 8.06
C ASN A 133 20.53 14.32 9.14
N ILE A 134 19.29 14.17 8.80
CA ILE A 134 18.24 13.70 9.71
C ILE A 134 17.94 12.23 9.43
N TYR A 135 18.07 11.41 10.46
CA TYR A 135 17.74 9.99 10.43
C TYR A 135 16.51 9.76 11.30
N LEU A 136 15.49 9.12 10.76
CA LEU A 136 14.31 8.65 11.48
C LEU A 136 14.21 7.13 11.32
N VAL A 137 14.44 6.40 12.40
CA VAL A 137 14.40 4.94 12.40
C VAL A 137 13.28 4.47 13.31
N ASN A 138 12.30 3.78 12.74
CA ASN A 138 11.20 3.21 13.50
C ASN A 138 10.91 1.77 13.03
N PRO A 139 11.11 0.76 13.89
CA PRO A 139 10.80 -0.63 13.56
C PRO A 139 9.33 -0.88 13.21
N ASN A 140 8.43 0.00 13.65
CA ASN A 140 6.98 -0.17 13.48
C ASN A 140 6.43 0.54 12.25
N GLY A 141 7.29 1.17 11.45
CA GLY A 141 6.91 1.85 10.21
C GLY A 141 6.91 3.37 10.33
N VAL A 142 6.95 4.01 9.16
CA VAL A 142 6.89 5.47 9.04
C VAL A 142 5.92 5.86 7.93
N GLN A 143 5.01 6.76 8.26
CA GLN A 143 4.06 7.36 7.33
C GLN A 143 4.26 8.87 7.28
N ILE A 144 4.59 9.39 6.10
CA ILE A 144 4.60 10.83 5.78
C ILE A 144 3.31 11.13 5.05
N GLY A 145 2.39 11.77 5.73
CA GLY A 145 1.05 12.07 5.21
C GLY A 145 1.03 13.28 4.28
N ASN A 146 -0.11 13.49 3.59
CA ASN A 146 -0.26 14.50 2.55
C ASN A 146 0.01 15.95 2.97
N SER A 147 -0.26 16.30 4.22
CA SER A 147 -0.04 17.65 4.76
C SER A 147 1.37 17.86 5.29
N ALA A 148 2.21 16.83 5.30
CA ALA A 148 3.58 16.95 5.77
C ALA A 148 4.41 17.86 4.88
N GLU A 149 5.24 18.68 5.53
CA GLU A 149 6.25 19.51 4.90
C GLU A 149 7.61 19.24 5.59
N ILE A 150 8.51 18.56 4.87
CA ILE A 150 9.83 18.22 5.39
C ILE A 150 10.88 19.01 4.61
N ASN A 151 11.67 19.84 5.32
CA ASN A 151 12.74 20.64 4.74
C ASN A 151 14.03 20.38 5.53
N VAL A 152 14.90 19.53 5.00
CA VAL A 152 16.12 19.08 5.70
C VAL A 152 17.29 18.98 4.73
N GLY A 153 18.52 18.99 5.21
CA GLY A 153 19.69 18.81 4.35
C GLY A 153 19.67 17.45 3.65
N SER A 154 19.61 16.37 4.43
CA SER A 154 19.29 15.03 3.92
C SER A 154 18.34 14.30 4.87
N LEU A 155 17.59 13.35 4.35
CA LEU A 155 16.65 12.53 5.12
C LEU A 155 16.91 11.06 4.88
N HIS A 156 17.06 10.31 5.96
CA HIS A 156 17.15 8.87 5.92
C HIS A 156 16.07 8.27 6.83
N ILE A 157 15.14 7.58 6.24
CA ILE A 157 14.05 6.88 6.95
C ILE A 157 14.27 5.38 6.81
N ALA A 158 14.22 4.66 7.95
CA ALA A 158 14.42 3.22 7.94
C ALA A 158 13.48 2.50 8.90
N ASN A 159 12.84 1.44 8.40
CA ASN A 159 12.04 0.53 9.21
C ASN A 159 12.94 -0.61 9.70
N LYS A 160 13.81 -0.29 10.65
CA LYS A 160 14.82 -1.20 11.18
C LYS A 160 14.79 -1.28 12.69
N LYS A 161 15.12 -2.45 13.21
CA LYS A 161 15.43 -2.64 14.62
C LYS A 161 16.94 -2.48 14.82
N ILE A 162 17.34 -1.53 15.68
CA ILE A 162 18.74 -1.35 16.03
C ILE A 162 18.99 -2.09 17.34
N ASP A 163 19.79 -3.15 17.26
CA ASP A 163 20.22 -3.85 18.45
C ASP A 163 21.36 -3.04 19.12
N ASN A 164 21.32 -2.98 20.45
CA ASN A 164 22.35 -2.31 21.26
C ASN A 164 22.57 -0.82 20.92
N ILE A 165 21.51 -0.06 20.60
CA ILE A 165 21.60 1.39 20.32
C ILE A 165 22.36 2.15 21.43
N THR A 166 22.28 1.69 22.66
CA THR A 166 22.96 2.29 23.83
C THR A 166 24.49 2.18 23.79
N THR A 167 25.04 1.37 22.89
CA THR A 167 26.50 1.28 22.68
C THR A 167 27.02 2.29 21.64
N TRP A 168 26.11 2.94 20.92
CA TRP A 168 26.46 3.97 19.95
C TRP A 168 26.87 5.26 20.67
N THR A 169 27.85 5.96 20.11
CA THR A 169 28.45 7.15 20.68
C THR A 169 28.40 8.32 19.71
N GLU A 170 28.80 9.50 20.15
CA GLU A 170 28.94 10.68 19.26
C GLU A 170 29.97 10.48 18.14
N ASN A 171 30.87 9.49 18.25
CA ASN A 171 31.83 9.13 17.21
C ASN A 171 31.27 8.05 16.23
N THR A 172 30.04 7.58 16.41
CA THR A 172 29.45 6.59 15.53
C THR A 172 29.17 7.19 14.15
N ASP A 173 29.69 6.56 13.10
CA ASP A 173 29.25 6.83 11.73
C ASP A 173 27.84 6.27 11.55
N ILE A 174 26.83 7.11 11.78
CA ILE A 174 25.40 6.72 11.79
C ILE A 174 25.01 6.11 10.44
N ALA A 175 25.41 6.71 9.33
CA ALA A 175 25.07 6.21 7.99
C ALA A 175 25.61 4.81 7.75
N ASN A 176 26.89 4.59 8.07
CA ASN A 176 27.53 3.30 7.91
C ASN A 176 26.96 2.26 8.89
N ALA A 177 26.71 2.64 10.14
CA ALA A 177 26.12 1.76 11.14
C ALA A 177 24.71 1.28 10.73
N LEU A 178 23.88 2.18 10.18
CA LEU A 178 22.56 1.80 9.62
C LEU A 178 22.70 0.89 8.38
N LYS A 179 23.68 1.16 7.51
CA LYS A 179 23.95 0.30 6.35
C LYS A 179 24.42 -1.10 6.75
N GLN A 180 25.20 -1.24 7.82
CA GLN A 180 25.64 -2.51 8.37
C GLN A 180 24.51 -3.29 9.05
N ASN A 181 23.52 -2.58 9.59
CA ASN A 181 22.35 -3.19 10.23
C ASN A 181 21.36 -3.72 9.19
N LYS A 182 21.25 -5.03 9.09
CA LYS A 182 20.35 -5.73 8.15
C LYS A 182 18.97 -6.05 8.74
N ALA A 183 18.70 -5.71 10.00
CA ALA A 183 17.48 -6.07 10.73
C ALA A 183 16.27 -5.22 10.30
N MET A 184 15.88 -5.31 9.03
CA MET A 184 14.68 -4.66 8.49
C MET A 184 13.42 -5.38 8.99
N THR A 185 12.40 -4.60 9.35
CA THR A 185 11.10 -5.13 9.77
C THR A 185 10.12 -5.20 8.61
N ASN A 186 9.01 -5.91 8.79
CA ASN A 186 7.94 -6.00 7.79
C ASN A 186 6.97 -4.79 7.84
N ALA A 187 7.39 -3.69 8.44
CA ALA A 187 6.59 -2.48 8.52
C ALA A 187 6.60 -1.70 7.19
N GLU A 188 5.53 -0.95 6.95
CA GLU A 188 5.40 -0.11 5.76
C GLU A 188 6.12 1.23 5.93
N LEU A 189 6.75 1.70 4.85
CA LEU A 189 7.22 3.07 4.70
C LEU A 189 6.41 3.73 3.59
N MET A 190 5.62 4.74 3.95
CA MET A 190 4.79 5.48 3.01
C MET A 190 5.12 6.96 3.05
N SER A 191 5.47 7.55 1.91
CA SER A 191 5.81 8.97 1.77
C SER A 191 4.91 9.64 0.73
N LEU A 192 3.91 10.36 1.21
CA LEU A 192 2.92 11.08 0.40
C LEU A 192 2.97 12.60 0.61
N GLY A 193 3.78 13.10 1.52
CA GLY A 193 3.97 14.52 1.81
C GLY A 193 5.07 15.18 1.00
N TYR A 194 5.21 16.48 1.15
CA TYR A 194 6.30 17.23 0.53
C TYR A 194 7.61 17.01 1.28
N ILE A 195 8.64 16.64 0.52
CA ILE A 195 10.02 16.53 1.01
C ILE A 195 10.92 17.36 0.13
N ASN A 196 11.61 18.30 0.75
CA ASN A 196 12.69 19.06 0.16
C ASN A 196 14.01 18.68 0.86
N ALA A 197 14.87 17.96 0.16
CA ALA A 197 16.15 17.48 0.67
C ALA A 197 17.13 17.21 -0.48
N ASN A 198 18.43 17.40 -0.22
CA ASN A 198 19.45 17.15 -1.25
C ASN A 198 19.66 15.66 -1.53
N LYS A 199 19.42 14.83 -0.50
CA LYS A 199 19.55 13.37 -0.57
C LYS A 199 18.47 12.72 0.28
N LEU A 200 17.89 11.64 -0.24
CA LEU A 200 16.89 10.82 0.43
C LEU A 200 17.32 9.35 0.45
N VAL A 201 17.10 8.69 1.58
CA VAL A 201 17.24 7.24 1.73
C VAL A 201 15.99 6.70 2.38
N PHE A 202 15.32 5.75 1.74
CA PHE A 202 14.17 5.06 2.27
C PHE A 202 14.44 3.56 2.37
N GLU A 203 14.31 2.99 3.57
CA GLU A 203 14.56 1.58 3.84
C GLU A 203 13.33 0.93 4.45
N GLY A 204 12.72 -0.03 3.75
CA GLY A 204 11.52 -0.74 4.19
C GLY A 204 11.21 -1.95 3.32
N GLU A 205 10.45 -2.92 3.84
CA GLU A 205 9.97 -4.04 3.02
C GLU A 205 9.01 -3.54 1.94
N ARG A 206 7.98 -2.78 2.33
CA ARG A 206 7.09 -2.05 1.43
C ARG A 206 7.45 -0.57 1.47
N VAL A 207 7.74 0.00 0.31
CA VAL A 207 8.09 1.43 0.17
C VAL A 207 7.17 2.08 -0.86
N VAL A 208 6.42 3.10 -0.43
CA VAL A 208 5.53 3.88 -1.29
C VAL A 208 6.01 5.33 -1.30
N ILE A 209 6.26 5.88 -2.48
CA ILE A 209 6.77 7.26 -2.63
C ILE A 209 5.92 8.01 -3.65
N ASP A 210 5.43 9.18 -3.26
CA ASP A 210 4.89 10.15 -4.21
C ASP A 210 6.03 10.98 -4.81
N MET A 211 6.42 10.61 -6.03
CA MET A 211 7.53 11.24 -6.75
C MET A 211 7.22 12.71 -7.10
N ASP A 212 5.95 13.07 -7.23
CA ASP A 212 5.52 14.46 -7.51
C ASP A 212 5.74 15.40 -6.30
N ARG A 213 6.04 14.84 -5.13
CA ARG A 213 6.20 15.57 -3.87
C ARG A 213 7.66 15.69 -3.41
N LEU A 214 8.60 15.21 -4.22
CA LEU A 214 10.04 15.32 -3.94
C LEU A 214 10.62 16.55 -4.61
N SER A 215 11.49 17.26 -3.89
CA SER A 215 12.22 18.43 -4.40
C SER A 215 13.60 18.54 -3.77
N GLY A 216 14.46 19.38 -4.34
CA GLY A 216 15.79 19.70 -3.79
C GLY A 216 16.85 18.61 -4.03
N LEU A 217 16.49 17.45 -4.60
CA LEU A 217 17.42 16.36 -4.86
C LEU A 217 18.57 16.80 -5.78
N ASP A 218 19.79 16.43 -5.42
CA ASP A 218 20.97 16.61 -6.28
C ASP A 218 20.97 15.54 -7.40
N THR A 219 20.16 15.76 -8.41
CA THR A 219 19.98 14.82 -9.55
C THR A 219 21.23 14.64 -10.41
N THR A 220 22.34 15.34 -10.09
CA THR A 220 23.66 15.07 -10.69
C THR A 220 24.31 13.83 -10.10
N LYS A 221 23.84 13.35 -8.96
CA LYS A 221 24.33 12.17 -8.26
C LYS A 221 23.39 11.00 -8.48
N ALA A 222 23.99 9.86 -8.75
CA ALA A 222 23.27 8.62 -9.01
C ALA A 222 22.55 8.04 -7.77
N ASP A 223 22.85 8.53 -6.57
CA ASP A 223 22.30 8.11 -5.29
C ASP A 223 21.54 9.23 -4.55
N ALA A 224 21.03 10.21 -5.30
CA ALA A 224 20.25 11.30 -4.70
C ALA A 224 18.97 10.77 -4.03
N LEU A 225 18.36 9.73 -4.58
CA LEU A 225 17.32 8.93 -3.94
C LEU A 225 17.77 7.48 -3.89
N THR A 226 17.96 6.93 -2.69
CA THR A 226 18.28 5.52 -2.48
C THR A 226 17.07 4.81 -1.86
N ILE A 227 16.67 3.70 -2.46
CA ILE A 227 15.61 2.83 -1.95
C ILE A 227 16.22 1.49 -1.60
N VAL A 228 16.14 1.11 -0.32
CA VAL A 228 16.61 -0.19 0.17
C VAL A 228 15.37 -1.00 0.53
N SER A 229 15.17 -2.12 -0.15
CA SER A 229 14.00 -2.97 0.06
C SER A 229 14.40 -4.40 0.37
N LYS A 230 13.50 -5.11 1.05
CA LYS A 230 13.59 -6.54 1.28
C LYS A 230 12.68 -7.23 0.27
N PRO A 231 13.14 -8.28 -0.44
CA PRO A 231 12.25 -9.03 -1.31
C PRO A 231 11.13 -9.68 -0.49
N TYR A 232 9.91 -9.64 -0.99
CA TYR A 232 8.76 -10.26 -0.32
C TYR A 232 8.56 -11.73 -0.67
N ASP A 233 9.27 -12.23 -1.68
CA ASP A 233 9.26 -13.63 -2.09
C ASP A 233 10.57 -14.29 -1.64
N ASP A 234 10.53 -14.87 -0.43
CA ASP A 234 11.70 -15.52 0.20
C ASP A 234 11.91 -16.97 -0.29
N LYS A 235 11.07 -17.46 -1.20
CA LYS A 235 11.06 -18.88 -1.64
C LYS A 235 12.00 -19.19 -2.79
N SER A 236 12.60 -18.18 -3.42
CA SER A 236 13.61 -18.43 -4.44
C SER A 236 15.00 -18.52 -3.81
N GLU A 237 15.44 -19.71 -3.50
CA GLU A 237 16.82 -19.99 -3.04
C GLU A 237 17.91 -19.68 -4.09
N SER A 238 17.54 -19.24 -5.26
CA SER A 238 18.48 -18.85 -6.30
C SER A 238 18.69 -17.33 -6.28
N VAL A 239 19.89 -16.94 -5.93
CA VAL A 239 20.48 -15.62 -6.15
C VAL A 239 20.51 -15.35 -7.66
N GLY A 240 19.39 -15.01 -8.25
CA GLY A 240 19.25 -14.73 -9.67
C GLY A 240 17.90 -14.12 -9.92
N ASP A 241 17.91 -13.09 -10.58
CA ASP A 241 16.95 -12.46 -11.51
C ASP A 241 15.42 -12.43 -11.24
N ASN A 242 14.85 -13.03 -10.16
CA ASN A 242 13.40 -13.09 -9.94
C ASN A 242 12.92 -12.58 -8.56
N ARG A 243 13.70 -11.78 -7.87
CA ARG A 243 13.29 -11.21 -6.59
C ARG A 243 12.22 -10.13 -6.81
N LYS A 244 11.12 -10.26 -6.09
CA LYS A 244 10.01 -9.31 -6.16
C LYS A 244 10.07 -8.35 -4.99
N TYR A 245 10.14 -7.05 -5.27
CA TYR A 245 10.15 -5.99 -4.28
C TYR A 245 8.79 -5.27 -4.28
N ASP A 246 8.31 -4.91 -3.11
CA ASP A 246 7.06 -4.17 -2.94
C ASP A 246 7.36 -2.65 -2.88
N VAL A 247 7.67 -2.08 -4.04
CA VAL A 247 7.99 -0.66 -4.18
C VAL A 247 7.02 0.01 -5.14
N VAL A 248 6.37 1.07 -4.68
CA VAL A 248 5.43 1.89 -5.46
C VAL A 248 6.03 3.28 -5.64
N LEU A 249 6.43 3.61 -6.86
CA LEU A 249 6.82 4.96 -7.27
C LEU A 249 5.65 5.60 -8.00
N GLY A 250 4.85 6.38 -7.30
CA GLY A 250 3.64 6.97 -7.85
C GLY A 250 3.87 8.38 -8.40
N SER A 251 3.27 8.69 -9.55
CA SER A 251 3.31 10.02 -10.17
C SER A 251 2.04 10.29 -10.96
N SER A 252 1.73 11.56 -11.16
CA SER A 252 0.68 12.00 -12.09
C SER A 252 1.12 11.87 -13.55
N THR A 253 2.43 11.78 -13.79
CA THR A 253 3.08 11.69 -15.11
C THR A 253 4.17 10.62 -15.12
N PRO A 254 3.80 9.32 -14.90
CA PRO A 254 4.79 8.23 -14.79
C PRO A 254 5.58 8.00 -16.08
N GLU A 255 5.12 8.48 -17.22
CA GLU A 255 5.85 8.47 -18.52
C GLU A 255 7.19 9.23 -18.45
N ASN A 256 7.33 10.18 -17.51
CA ASN A 256 8.58 10.91 -17.29
C ASN A 256 9.58 10.11 -16.42
N ALA A 257 9.19 8.95 -15.94
CA ALA A 257 9.98 8.16 -15.01
C ALA A 257 11.33 7.67 -15.56
N LYS A 258 11.50 7.62 -16.89
CA LYS A 258 12.81 7.30 -17.51
C LYS A 258 13.93 8.23 -17.03
N GLU A 259 13.59 9.48 -16.69
CA GLU A 259 14.56 10.44 -16.17
C GLU A 259 14.98 10.13 -14.71
N TRP A 260 14.13 9.42 -13.96
CA TRP A 260 14.43 9.08 -12.56
C TRP A 260 15.58 8.08 -12.43
N GLY A 261 15.75 7.19 -13.40
CA GLY A 261 16.84 6.22 -13.42
C GLY A 261 18.24 6.82 -13.38
N LYS A 262 18.39 8.13 -13.60
CA LYS A 262 19.66 8.83 -13.54
C LYS A 262 20.14 9.10 -12.11
N TYR A 263 19.21 9.18 -11.14
CA TYR A 263 19.49 9.58 -9.77
C TYR A 263 18.89 8.67 -8.70
N ILE A 264 18.19 7.60 -9.10
CA ILE A 264 17.67 6.60 -8.15
C ILE A 264 18.61 5.41 -8.09
N GLU A 265 19.08 5.11 -6.88
CA GLU A 265 19.80 3.89 -6.57
C GLU A 265 18.88 2.96 -5.77
N PHE A 266 18.85 1.70 -6.17
CA PHE A 266 18.17 0.64 -5.42
C PHE A 266 19.18 -0.28 -4.78
N ALA A 267 18.83 -0.84 -3.61
CA ALA A 267 19.67 -1.81 -2.94
C ALA A 267 18.82 -2.92 -2.31
N ASP A 268 19.31 -4.15 -2.46
CA ASP A 268 18.77 -5.30 -1.75
C ASP A 268 19.29 -5.33 -0.31
N ASN A 269 18.38 -5.42 0.65
CA ASN A 269 18.75 -5.42 2.06
C ASN A 269 19.52 -6.67 2.49
N ALA A 270 19.26 -7.84 1.88
CA ALA A 270 19.88 -9.11 2.26
C ALA A 270 21.28 -9.25 1.68
N THR A 271 21.45 -9.02 0.37
CA THR A 271 22.74 -9.18 -0.32
C THR A 271 23.58 -7.91 -0.29
N GLY A 272 22.96 -6.74 -0.19
CA GLY A 272 23.62 -5.45 -0.32
C GLY A 272 23.94 -5.08 -1.76
N ASP A 273 23.45 -5.85 -2.73
CA ASP A 273 23.58 -5.53 -4.16
C ASP A 273 22.91 -4.19 -4.44
N ARG A 274 23.55 -3.40 -5.30
CA ARG A 274 23.09 -2.06 -5.67
C ARG A 274 22.99 -1.95 -7.17
N TRP A 275 21.97 -1.27 -7.64
CA TRP A 275 21.78 -1.05 -9.07
C TRP A 275 21.13 0.32 -9.32
N GLN A 276 21.43 0.89 -10.48
CA GLN A 276 20.74 2.07 -10.96
C GLN A 276 19.35 1.69 -11.46
N GLY A 277 18.37 2.50 -11.12
CA GLY A 277 17.00 2.24 -11.52
C GLY A 277 16.83 2.26 -13.03
N THR A 278 16.55 1.12 -13.62
CA THR A 278 15.98 1.08 -14.96
C THR A 278 14.48 1.13 -14.81
N VAL A 279 13.92 2.33 -14.94
CA VAL A 279 12.47 2.48 -14.89
C VAL A 279 11.90 2.07 -16.23
N GLN A 280 11.25 0.93 -16.30
CA GLN A 280 10.39 0.58 -17.42
C GLN A 280 8.95 0.94 -17.09
N ALA A 281 8.36 1.80 -17.90
CA ALA A 281 6.91 1.93 -17.96
C ALA A 281 6.35 0.57 -18.39
N GLY A 282 5.44 0.01 -17.59
CA GLY A 282 5.00 -1.36 -17.69
C GLY A 282 4.79 -1.87 -19.11
N ASN A 283 5.58 -2.82 -19.50
CA ASN A 283 5.27 -3.73 -20.58
C ASN A 283 5.28 -5.15 -20.02
N PRO A 284 4.11 -5.72 -19.69
CA PRO A 284 4.01 -7.09 -19.21
C PRO A 284 4.46 -8.12 -20.27
N ASP A 285 4.64 -7.71 -21.53
CA ASP A 285 4.99 -8.57 -22.65
C ASP A 285 6.51 -8.62 -22.94
N ALA A 286 7.36 -8.01 -22.12
CA ALA A 286 8.81 -8.08 -22.26
C ALA A 286 9.42 -9.09 -21.27
N PRO A 287 9.50 -10.39 -21.63
CA PRO A 287 9.84 -11.46 -20.68
C PRO A 287 11.34 -11.60 -20.36
N ASN A 288 12.22 -10.78 -20.89
CA ASN A 288 13.68 -11.00 -20.87
C ASN A 288 14.50 -9.86 -20.28
N GLN A 289 13.99 -9.15 -19.28
CA GLN A 289 14.82 -8.14 -18.64
C GLN A 289 15.10 -8.48 -17.19
N SER A 290 16.38 -8.36 -16.84
CA SER A 290 16.89 -8.58 -15.50
C SER A 290 16.06 -7.82 -14.46
N VAL A 291 15.91 -8.42 -13.33
CA VAL A 291 15.10 -8.21 -12.15
C VAL A 291 15.10 -6.83 -11.49
N THR A 292 15.60 -5.85 -12.14
CA THR A 292 15.73 -4.47 -11.66
C THR A 292 14.58 -3.56 -12.12
N GLU A 293 13.41 -4.14 -12.44
CA GLU A 293 12.27 -3.35 -12.90
C GLU A 293 11.49 -2.80 -11.72
N PHE A 294 11.62 -1.51 -11.49
CA PHE A 294 10.69 -0.75 -10.65
C PHE A 294 9.51 -0.33 -11.49
N PHE A 295 8.34 -0.68 -11.00
CA PHE A 295 7.14 -0.24 -11.66
C PHE A 295 6.79 1.15 -11.19
N THR A 296 6.53 2.04 -12.16
CA THR A 296 5.95 3.34 -11.89
C THR A 296 4.44 3.23 -11.97
N TYR A 297 3.78 3.86 -11.02
CA TYR A 297 2.33 3.86 -10.92
C TYR A 297 1.78 5.23 -11.26
N ARG A 298 0.72 5.25 -12.06
CA ARG A 298 -0.08 6.45 -12.23
C ARG A 298 -1.00 6.63 -11.04
N TRP A 299 -0.98 7.81 -10.43
CA TRP A 299 -1.92 8.15 -9.39
C TRP A 299 -3.34 8.25 -9.95
N ILE A 300 -4.28 7.62 -9.26
CA ILE A 300 -5.72 7.82 -9.38
C ILE A 300 -6.17 8.67 -8.18
N LYS A 301 -6.66 9.86 -8.46
CA LYS A 301 -7.01 10.86 -7.44
C LYS A 301 -8.51 10.99 -7.22
N ASP A 302 -9.30 10.62 -8.21
CA ASP A 302 -10.76 10.71 -8.20
C ASP A 302 -11.41 9.70 -9.17
N GLY A 303 -12.75 9.67 -9.18
CA GLY A 303 -13.52 8.79 -10.06
C GLY A 303 -13.37 9.12 -11.54
N LYS A 304 -13.04 10.35 -11.90
CA LYS A 304 -12.82 10.73 -13.31
C LYS A 304 -11.52 10.15 -13.83
N GLU A 305 -10.47 10.17 -13.00
CA GLU A 305 -9.19 9.55 -13.35
C GLU A 305 -9.31 8.02 -13.38
N LEU A 306 -10.09 7.42 -12.45
CA LEU A 306 -10.35 5.98 -12.48
C LEU A 306 -11.04 5.56 -13.79
N ALA A 307 -11.98 6.33 -14.27
CA ALA A 307 -12.72 6.05 -15.51
C ALA A 307 -11.86 6.16 -16.77
N LYS A 308 -10.70 6.81 -16.71
CA LYS A 308 -9.78 6.92 -17.86
C LYS A 308 -8.98 5.65 -18.12
N ILE A 309 -8.92 4.70 -17.20
CA ILE A 309 -8.17 3.45 -17.40
C ILE A 309 -8.71 2.73 -18.64
N GLY A 310 -7.85 2.54 -19.62
CA GLY A 310 -8.18 1.99 -20.94
C GLY A 310 -8.34 3.03 -22.05
N GLU A 311 -8.25 4.34 -21.74
CA GLU A 311 -8.19 5.39 -22.75
C GLU A 311 -6.78 5.48 -23.38
N ALA A 312 -6.65 6.24 -24.44
CA ALA A 312 -5.37 6.57 -25.07
C ALA A 312 -4.50 7.46 -24.13
N ASP A 313 -3.29 7.76 -24.56
CA ASP A 313 -2.39 8.76 -23.94
C ASP A 313 -1.98 8.46 -22.48
N GLY A 314 -1.48 7.25 -22.25
CA GLY A 314 -0.85 6.88 -20.98
C GLY A 314 -1.83 6.36 -19.93
N TRP A 315 -3.02 5.91 -20.33
CA TRP A 315 -4.02 5.25 -19.48
C TRP A 315 -4.30 3.81 -19.95
N GLY A 316 -3.28 3.10 -20.42
CA GLY A 316 -3.39 1.78 -21.03
C GLY A 316 -3.84 0.69 -20.06
N MET A 317 -4.48 -0.36 -20.59
CA MET A 317 -4.88 -1.54 -19.82
C MET A 317 -3.70 -2.34 -19.25
N GLY A 318 -2.49 -2.15 -19.77
CA GLY A 318 -1.26 -2.75 -19.27
C GLY A 318 -0.47 -1.86 -18.30
N ASP A 319 -0.89 -0.61 -18.10
CA ASP A 319 -0.18 0.32 -17.20
C ASP A 319 -0.51 0.04 -15.73
N HIS A 320 0.27 0.62 -14.83
CA HIS A 320 0.14 0.42 -13.39
C HIS A 320 -0.48 1.63 -12.72
N TYR A 321 -1.46 1.40 -11.85
CA TYR A 321 -2.25 2.42 -11.19
C TYR A 321 -2.26 2.22 -9.68
N ALA A 322 -2.27 3.33 -8.93
CA ALA A 322 -2.45 3.30 -7.49
C ALA A 322 -3.42 4.41 -7.03
N LEU A 323 -4.27 4.11 -6.06
CA LEU A 323 -5.15 5.11 -5.47
C LEU A 323 -4.33 6.06 -4.60
N ARG A 324 -4.26 7.33 -5.03
CA ARG A 324 -3.60 8.37 -4.24
C ARG A 324 -4.42 8.75 -3.00
N TYR A 325 -5.74 8.61 -3.10
CA TYR A 325 -6.74 8.92 -2.08
C TYR A 325 -7.89 7.92 -2.14
N SER A 326 -8.66 7.86 -1.06
CA SER A 326 -10.00 7.28 -1.14
C SER A 326 -10.85 8.11 -2.09
N ILE A 327 -11.63 7.46 -2.94
CA ILE A 327 -12.45 8.11 -3.96
C ILE A 327 -13.93 7.85 -3.73
N ASP A 328 -14.77 8.82 -4.10
CA ASP A 328 -16.23 8.75 -4.00
C ASP A 328 -16.82 8.67 -5.42
N LEU A 329 -17.55 7.59 -5.70
CA LEU A 329 -18.28 7.34 -6.93
C LEU A 329 -19.79 7.46 -6.75
N THR A 330 -20.23 7.97 -5.61
CA THR A 330 -21.66 8.10 -5.28
C THR A 330 -22.39 8.91 -6.35
N GLY A 331 -23.56 8.42 -6.77
CA GLY A 331 -24.41 9.09 -7.77
C GLY A 331 -24.02 8.86 -9.23
N SER A 332 -23.00 8.03 -9.50
CA SER A 332 -22.57 7.68 -10.85
C SER A 332 -22.75 6.19 -11.09
N ASP A 333 -23.40 5.82 -12.20
CA ASP A 333 -23.48 4.45 -12.67
C ASP A 333 -22.26 4.14 -13.56
N GLN A 334 -21.30 3.41 -12.99
CA GLN A 334 -20.01 3.16 -13.60
C GLN A 334 -20.09 2.14 -14.74
N THR A 335 -19.14 2.22 -15.66
CA THR A 335 -18.84 1.18 -16.64
C THR A 335 -17.66 0.36 -16.14
N PRO A 336 -17.70 -0.99 -16.24
CA PRO A 336 -16.54 -1.82 -15.89
C PRO A 336 -15.28 -1.42 -16.67
N ILE A 337 -14.14 -1.42 -15.99
CA ILE A 337 -12.84 -1.30 -16.65
C ILE A 337 -12.53 -2.64 -17.31
N GLY A 338 -12.23 -2.66 -18.62
CA GLY A 338 -12.05 -3.90 -19.36
C GLY A 338 -13.40 -4.60 -19.62
N THR A 339 -14.14 -4.13 -20.61
CA THR A 339 -15.51 -4.60 -20.92
C THR A 339 -15.58 -5.91 -21.68
N THR A 340 -14.47 -6.33 -22.31
CA THR A 340 -14.35 -7.61 -23.03
C THR A 340 -13.02 -8.30 -22.70
N LYS A 341 -12.89 -9.57 -23.06
CA LYS A 341 -11.66 -10.35 -22.85
C LYS A 341 -10.46 -9.75 -23.61
N GLU A 342 -10.68 -9.18 -24.78
CA GLU A 342 -9.64 -8.60 -25.62
C GLU A 342 -9.06 -7.31 -25.02
N ASN A 343 -9.91 -6.53 -24.33
CA ASN A 343 -9.48 -5.31 -23.64
C ASN A 343 -9.37 -5.50 -22.12
N ALA A 344 -9.07 -6.72 -21.67
CA ALA A 344 -8.86 -7.03 -20.26
C ALA A 344 -7.76 -6.16 -19.65
N PHE A 345 -7.94 -5.81 -18.37
CA PHE A 345 -6.90 -5.14 -17.59
C PHE A 345 -5.76 -6.11 -17.28
N LYS A 346 -4.52 -5.72 -17.59
CA LYS A 346 -3.30 -6.56 -17.48
C LYS A 346 -2.25 -5.98 -16.55
N GLY A 347 -2.43 -4.74 -16.12
CA GLY A 347 -1.49 -4.01 -15.29
C GLY A 347 -1.52 -4.38 -13.81
N LYS A 348 -0.97 -3.48 -13.01
CA LYS A 348 -1.10 -3.54 -11.54
C LYS A 348 -2.09 -2.48 -11.06
N PHE A 349 -2.90 -2.83 -10.06
CA PHE A 349 -3.78 -1.88 -9.40
C PHE A 349 -3.61 -2.01 -7.88
N ASP A 350 -3.05 -0.98 -7.26
CA ASP A 350 -2.85 -0.95 -5.81
C ASP A 350 -3.75 0.12 -5.17
N GLY A 351 -4.68 -0.31 -4.36
CA GLY A 351 -5.54 0.60 -3.61
C GLY A 351 -4.81 1.35 -2.49
N LEU A 352 -3.60 0.94 -2.10
CA LEU A 352 -2.85 1.48 -0.97
C LEU A 352 -3.70 1.58 0.30
N ASP A 353 -4.55 0.57 0.55
CA ASP A 353 -5.55 0.49 1.62
C ASP A 353 -6.61 1.63 1.61
N ASN A 354 -6.67 2.40 0.53
CA ASN A 354 -7.73 3.38 0.33
C ASN A 354 -9.07 2.70 0.03
N SER A 355 -10.14 3.51 0.11
CA SER A 355 -11.50 3.07 -0.12
C SER A 355 -12.09 3.68 -1.39
N ILE A 356 -12.95 2.91 -2.05
CA ILE A 356 -13.83 3.37 -3.13
C ILE A 356 -15.25 3.35 -2.58
N PHE A 357 -15.84 4.52 -2.40
CA PHE A 357 -17.19 4.69 -1.87
C PHE A 357 -18.23 4.74 -2.99
N GLY A 358 -19.43 4.22 -2.72
CA GLY A 358 -20.59 4.44 -3.56
C GLY A 358 -20.51 3.81 -4.96
N LEU A 359 -19.67 2.80 -5.16
CA LEU A 359 -19.59 2.11 -6.45
C LEU A 359 -20.96 1.52 -6.83
N SER A 360 -21.46 1.94 -7.97
CA SER A 360 -22.68 1.46 -8.60
C SER A 360 -22.42 1.04 -10.03
N ILE A 361 -22.83 -0.18 -10.40
CA ILE A 361 -22.77 -0.68 -11.76
C ILE A 361 -24.08 -1.41 -12.05
N ASN A 362 -24.83 -0.93 -13.05
CA ASN A 362 -25.96 -1.66 -13.59
C ASN A 362 -25.64 -2.13 -15.00
N ASN A 363 -25.38 -3.43 -15.14
CA ASN A 363 -25.06 -4.12 -16.39
C ASN A 363 -25.90 -5.41 -16.53
N SER A 364 -27.13 -5.40 -16.02
CA SER A 364 -28.00 -6.57 -16.02
C SER A 364 -28.45 -7.01 -17.42
N ASP A 365 -28.33 -6.15 -18.40
CA ASP A 365 -28.62 -6.36 -19.82
C ASP A 365 -27.36 -6.59 -20.67
N ASN A 366 -26.19 -6.67 -20.06
CA ASN A 366 -24.87 -6.76 -20.69
C ASN A 366 -24.52 -5.60 -21.63
N SER A 367 -25.19 -4.45 -21.51
CA SER A 367 -24.92 -3.27 -22.35
C SER A 367 -23.56 -2.61 -22.07
N LYS A 368 -22.95 -2.93 -20.93
CA LYS A 368 -21.65 -2.42 -20.48
C LYS A 368 -20.53 -3.47 -20.52
N GLY A 369 -20.73 -4.59 -21.25
CA GLY A 369 -19.74 -5.66 -21.37
C GLY A 369 -20.22 -7.00 -20.82
N ASP A 370 -19.45 -8.07 -21.09
CA ASP A 370 -19.82 -9.46 -20.83
C ASP A 370 -19.56 -9.92 -19.39
N ALA A 371 -18.85 -9.11 -18.61
CA ALA A 371 -18.59 -9.37 -17.20
C ALA A 371 -18.69 -8.08 -16.38
N THR A 372 -19.09 -8.19 -15.13
CA THR A 372 -19.46 -7.04 -14.30
C THR A 372 -18.68 -7.01 -13.00
N GLY A 373 -18.01 -5.90 -12.75
CA GLY A 373 -17.25 -5.53 -11.56
C GLY A 373 -16.64 -4.16 -11.76
N LEU A 374 -15.93 -3.64 -10.77
CA LEU A 374 -15.10 -2.44 -11.00
C LEU A 374 -14.18 -2.69 -12.21
N PHE A 375 -13.61 -3.88 -12.28
CA PHE A 375 -12.96 -4.43 -13.47
C PHE A 375 -13.86 -5.52 -14.07
N GLY A 376 -14.21 -5.40 -15.34
CA GLY A 376 -14.98 -6.42 -16.03
C GLY A 376 -14.14 -7.66 -16.29
N PHE A 377 -13.05 -7.50 -17.06
CA PHE A 377 -12.08 -8.55 -17.37
C PHE A 377 -10.68 -8.16 -16.91
N THR A 378 -9.96 -9.14 -16.36
CA THR A 378 -8.53 -9.02 -16.04
C THR A 378 -7.78 -10.24 -16.58
N ASP A 379 -6.51 -10.05 -17.03
CA ASP A 379 -5.67 -11.12 -17.54
C ASP A 379 -4.21 -10.92 -17.12
N GLY A 380 -3.71 -11.78 -16.24
CA GLY A 380 -2.35 -11.67 -15.68
C GLY A 380 -2.13 -10.47 -14.75
N ALA A 381 -3.19 -9.78 -14.33
CA ALA A 381 -3.12 -8.59 -13.48
C ALA A 381 -2.70 -8.92 -12.05
N ILE A 382 -2.13 -7.92 -11.35
CA ILE A 382 -1.84 -7.98 -9.91
C ILE A 382 -2.59 -6.83 -9.23
N MET A 383 -3.53 -7.16 -8.35
CA MET A 383 -4.50 -6.17 -7.87
C MET A 383 -4.83 -6.35 -6.41
N GLY A 384 -5.13 -5.25 -5.71
CA GLY A 384 -5.63 -5.36 -4.35
C GLY A 384 -5.43 -4.15 -3.45
N ASN A 385 -5.33 -4.40 -2.14
CA ASN A 385 -5.20 -3.41 -1.08
C ASN A 385 -6.27 -2.31 -1.16
N VAL A 386 -7.54 -2.70 -1.38
CA VAL A 386 -8.66 -1.77 -1.58
C VAL A 386 -9.89 -2.20 -0.82
N THR A 387 -10.64 -1.23 -0.32
CA THR A 387 -11.95 -1.46 0.31
C THR A 387 -13.06 -0.83 -0.53
N LEU A 388 -14.01 -1.64 -0.97
CA LEU A 388 -15.20 -1.20 -1.69
C LEU A 388 -16.35 -1.00 -0.69
N ILE A 389 -16.82 0.24 -0.54
CA ILE A 389 -17.82 0.60 0.46
C ILE A 389 -19.13 1.02 -0.23
N ALA A 390 -20.23 0.38 0.18
CA ALA A 390 -21.56 0.74 -0.31
C ALA A 390 -21.92 2.18 0.06
N GLY A 391 -22.57 2.88 -0.85
CA GLY A 391 -23.20 4.16 -0.56
C GLY A 391 -24.44 4.00 0.32
N THR A 392 -24.97 5.13 0.82
CA THR A 392 -26.17 5.17 1.66
C THR A 392 -27.44 4.75 0.92
N ASP A 393 -27.45 4.81 -0.39
CA ASP A 393 -28.63 4.61 -1.24
C ASP A 393 -28.90 3.14 -1.59
N GLY A 394 -28.18 2.22 -0.95
CA GLY A 394 -28.33 0.79 -1.20
C GLY A 394 -27.84 0.37 -2.59
N ILE A 395 -27.02 1.17 -3.22
CA ILE A 395 -26.41 0.99 -4.52
C ILE A 395 -25.60 -0.32 -4.54
N SER A 396 -25.66 -1.04 -5.64
CA SER A 396 -25.13 -2.38 -5.77
C SER A 396 -24.57 -2.62 -7.16
N VAL A 397 -23.71 -3.63 -7.25
CA VAL A 397 -23.26 -4.16 -8.53
C VAL A 397 -24.32 -5.15 -9.04
N LYS A 398 -24.92 -4.85 -10.18
CA LYS A 398 -25.90 -5.69 -10.87
C LYS A 398 -25.34 -6.07 -12.23
N GLY A 399 -25.21 -7.38 -12.49
CA GLY A 399 -24.70 -7.87 -13.75
C GLY A 399 -25.55 -9.00 -14.33
N GLY A 400 -25.09 -9.53 -15.44
CA GLY A 400 -25.50 -10.80 -16.02
C GLY A 400 -24.68 -11.96 -15.46
N ASP A 401 -23.98 -12.65 -16.35
CA ASP A 401 -23.00 -13.68 -15.99
C ASP A 401 -21.68 -13.04 -15.53
N ASN A 402 -20.88 -13.79 -14.76
CA ASN A 402 -19.57 -13.34 -14.27
C ASN A 402 -19.63 -11.99 -13.56
N THR A 403 -20.34 -11.94 -12.44
CA THR A 403 -20.56 -10.71 -11.68
C THR A 403 -19.85 -10.75 -10.32
N GLY A 404 -18.97 -9.78 -10.05
CA GLY A 404 -18.30 -9.57 -8.76
C GLY A 404 -18.24 -8.10 -8.41
N ALA A 405 -18.02 -7.78 -7.13
CA ALA A 405 -17.87 -6.36 -6.74
C ALA A 405 -16.59 -5.74 -7.32
N PHE A 406 -15.49 -6.49 -7.29
CA PHE A 406 -14.19 -6.02 -7.73
C PHE A 406 -13.87 -6.46 -9.15
N ILE A 407 -14.01 -7.76 -9.46
CA ILE A 407 -13.72 -8.31 -10.78
C ILE A 407 -14.88 -9.18 -11.24
N GLY A 408 -15.33 -8.98 -12.48
CA GLY A 408 -16.31 -9.86 -13.11
C GLY A 408 -15.69 -11.20 -13.53
N HIS A 409 -14.64 -11.15 -14.34
CA HIS A 409 -13.93 -12.34 -14.84
C HIS A 409 -12.41 -12.13 -14.74
N ALA A 410 -11.78 -12.90 -13.89
CA ALA A 410 -10.34 -12.87 -13.62
C ALA A 410 -9.65 -14.06 -14.29
N VAL A 411 -8.69 -13.80 -15.19
CA VAL A 411 -7.86 -14.82 -15.85
C VAL A 411 -6.44 -14.68 -15.32
N ASN A 412 -5.83 -15.73 -14.79
CA ASN A 412 -4.44 -15.74 -14.31
C ASN A 412 -4.08 -14.51 -13.42
N THR A 413 -5.02 -14.05 -12.63
CA THR A 413 -4.94 -12.77 -11.90
C THR A 413 -4.66 -12.98 -10.43
N THR A 414 -3.70 -12.24 -9.88
CA THR A 414 -3.42 -12.20 -8.44
C THR A 414 -4.27 -11.12 -7.78
N VAL A 415 -5.07 -11.48 -6.78
CA VAL A 415 -5.90 -10.54 -6.00
C VAL A 415 -5.61 -10.71 -4.52
N LYS A 416 -5.20 -9.63 -3.85
CA LYS A 416 -4.82 -9.66 -2.44
C LYS A 416 -5.37 -8.44 -1.67
N GLY A 417 -5.95 -8.70 -0.50
CA GLY A 417 -6.36 -7.62 0.41
C GLY A 417 -7.55 -6.80 -0.10
N VAL A 418 -8.59 -7.44 -0.63
CA VAL A 418 -9.80 -6.76 -1.08
C VAL A 418 -10.94 -6.97 -0.09
N ASN A 419 -11.52 -5.86 0.37
CA ASN A 419 -12.70 -5.85 1.23
C ASN A 419 -13.90 -5.27 0.48
N SER A 420 -15.10 -5.85 0.65
CA SER A 420 -16.32 -5.34 0.05
C SER A 420 -17.49 -5.35 1.02
N THR A 421 -18.25 -4.25 1.02
CA THR A 421 -19.56 -4.17 1.67
C THR A 421 -20.70 -4.10 0.66
N LEU A 422 -20.39 -4.20 -0.65
CA LEU A 422 -21.33 -4.02 -1.74
C LEU A 422 -22.32 -5.19 -1.84
N LYS A 423 -23.55 -4.88 -2.19
CA LYS A 423 -24.52 -5.88 -2.61
C LYS A 423 -24.24 -6.25 -4.06
N VAL A 424 -24.11 -7.55 -4.34
CA VAL A 424 -23.85 -8.08 -5.68
C VAL A 424 -25.01 -8.95 -6.13
N SER A 425 -25.50 -8.71 -7.34
CA SER A 425 -26.56 -9.54 -7.95
C SER A 425 -26.25 -9.81 -9.41
N GLY A 426 -26.46 -11.04 -9.84
CA GLY A 426 -26.20 -11.47 -11.22
C GLY A 426 -27.00 -12.70 -11.61
N LYS A 427 -26.61 -13.35 -12.71
CA LYS A 427 -27.22 -14.61 -13.17
C LYS A 427 -26.34 -15.79 -12.78
N ASN A 428 -25.28 -16.05 -13.51
CA ASN A 428 -24.38 -17.18 -13.29
C ASN A 428 -22.99 -16.65 -12.85
N ASN A 429 -22.25 -17.43 -12.04
CA ASN A 429 -20.93 -17.09 -11.54
C ASN A 429 -20.95 -15.74 -10.81
N VAL A 430 -21.67 -15.66 -9.69
CA VAL A 430 -21.87 -14.43 -8.92
C VAL A 430 -21.11 -14.50 -7.61
N GLY A 431 -20.13 -13.63 -7.42
CA GLY A 431 -19.29 -13.57 -6.22
C GLY A 431 -19.31 -12.23 -5.52
N GLY A 432 -19.10 -12.23 -4.21
CA GLY A 432 -19.05 -10.98 -3.44
C GLY A 432 -17.83 -10.10 -3.80
N ILE A 433 -16.78 -10.70 -4.33
CA ILE A 433 -15.57 -10.00 -4.79
C ILE A 433 -15.32 -10.29 -6.27
N ILE A 434 -15.32 -11.58 -6.67
CA ILE A 434 -14.98 -12.02 -8.02
C ILE A 434 -16.10 -12.93 -8.53
N GLY A 435 -16.61 -12.67 -9.75
CA GLY A 435 -17.61 -13.51 -10.37
C GLY A 435 -17.04 -14.85 -10.81
N TYR A 436 -16.07 -14.82 -11.69
CA TYR A 436 -15.39 -16.02 -12.22
C TYR A 436 -13.87 -15.86 -12.16
N ALA A 437 -13.18 -16.83 -11.61
CA ALA A 437 -11.72 -16.91 -11.61
C ALA A 437 -11.27 -18.10 -12.45
N GLU A 438 -10.51 -17.85 -13.50
CA GLU A 438 -10.06 -18.82 -14.50
C GLU A 438 -8.53 -18.88 -14.52
N ASN A 439 -8.00 -20.09 -14.67
CA ASN A 439 -6.64 -20.31 -15.12
C ASN A 439 -6.65 -20.65 -16.61
N ASN A 440 -5.83 -19.96 -17.38
CA ASN A 440 -5.64 -20.29 -18.78
C ASN A 440 -4.36 -21.13 -18.94
N PRO A 441 -4.45 -22.46 -19.04
CA PRO A 441 -3.27 -23.33 -19.18
C PRO A 441 -2.58 -23.17 -20.54
N LEU A 442 -3.17 -22.47 -21.49
CA LEU A 442 -2.60 -22.24 -22.83
C LEU A 442 -1.67 -21.04 -22.89
N LEU A 443 -1.67 -20.18 -21.89
CA LEU A 443 -0.70 -19.10 -21.75
C LEU A 443 0.50 -19.58 -20.91
N THR A 444 1.16 -20.62 -21.38
CA THR A 444 2.54 -20.90 -20.98
C THR A 444 3.42 -19.83 -21.59
N TYR A 445 3.73 -18.78 -20.82
CA TYR A 445 4.85 -17.91 -21.16
C TYR A 445 6.11 -18.75 -21.03
N ASN A 446 6.72 -19.01 -22.15
CA ASN A 446 7.99 -19.70 -22.21
C ASN A 446 9.09 -18.71 -21.80
N PHE A 447 9.46 -18.70 -20.54
CA PHE A 447 10.71 -18.06 -20.15
C PHE A 447 11.85 -19.00 -20.60
N ALA A 448 12.66 -18.54 -21.53
CA ALA A 448 13.95 -19.18 -21.75
C ALA A 448 14.83 -18.83 -20.54
N ASP A 449 15.19 -19.81 -19.73
CA ASP A 449 16.23 -19.64 -18.73
C ASP A 449 17.59 -19.35 -19.41
N ALA A 450 18.61 -19.01 -18.63
CA ALA A 450 19.96 -18.75 -19.15
C ALA A 450 20.57 -19.93 -19.94
N THR A 451 19.93 -21.11 -19.92
CA THR A 451 20.32 -22.31 -20.66
C THR A 451 19.49 -22.51 -21.92
N GLY A 452 18.53 -21.66 -22.21
CA GLY A 452 17.59 -21.78 -23.32
C GLY A 452 16.49 -22.83 -23.10
N SER A 453 16.34 -23.31 -21.87
CA SER A 453 15.26 -24.22 -21.49
C SER A 453 13.97 -23.46 -21.24
N VAL A 454 12.92 -23.84 -21.95
CA VAL A 454 11.59 -23.26 -21.83
C VAL A 454 10.90 -23.88 -20.62
N GLN A 455 10.73 -23.14 -19.53
CA GLN A 455 9.92 -23.56 -18.39
C GLN A 455 8.49 -23.04 -18.57
N PRO A 456 7.47 -23.89 -18.41
CA PRO A 456 6.08 -23.41 -18.37
C PRO A 456 5.88 -22.58 -17.11
N ASP A 457 5.56 -21.30 -17.28
CA ASP A 457 5.07 -20.47 -16.19
C ASP A 457 3.63 -20.88 -15.87
N SER A 458 3.46 -21.56 -14.75
CA SER A 458 2.13 -21.90 -14.23
C SER A 458 1.51 -20.70 -13.51
N ARG A 459 1.30 -19.58 -14.24
CA ARG A 459 0.50 -18.50 -13.65
C ARG A 459 -0.89 -19.01 -13.40
N SER A 460 -1.26 -19.03 -12.14
CA SER A 460 -2.60 -19.36 -11.70
C SER A 460 -3.23 -18.15 -11.05
N SER A 461 -4.54 -18.05 -11.07
CA SER A 461 -5.25 -17.05 -10.28
C SER A 461 -4.97 -17.30 -8.80
N GLU A 462 -4.26 -16.37 -8.16
CA GLU A 462 -3.96 -16.41 -6.74
C GLU A 462 -4.83 -15.39 -6.00
N LEU A 463 -5.67 -15.87 -5.11
CA LEU A 463 -6.66 -15.08 -4.39
C LEU A 463 -6.38 -15.22 -2.89
N SER A 464 -6.18 -14.10 -2.18
CA SER A 464 -5.92 -14.14 -0.75
C SER A 464 -6.45 -12.91 -0.02
N ASN A 465 -6.76 -13.09 1.27
CA ASN A 465 -7.20 -12.01 2.16
C ASN A 465 -8.40 -11.22 1.62
N LEU A 466 -9.42 -11.94 1.15
CA LEU A 466 -10.65 -11.39 0.61
C LEU A 466 -11.73 -11.36 1.68
N THR A 467 -12.39 -10.22 1.85
CA THR A 467 -13.49 -10.08 2.81
C THR A 467 -14.73 -9.54 2.12
N ASN A 468 -15.87 -10.20 2.29
CA ASN A 468 -17.16 -9.68 1.86
C ASN A 468 -18.15 -9.66 3.02
N THR A 469 -18.82 -8.53 3.20
CA THR A 469 -19.93 -8.36 4.15
C THR A 469 -21.24 -8.00 3.45
N GLY A 470 -21.17 -7.71 2.14
CA GLY A 470 -22.36 -7.46 1.31
C GLY A 470 -23.13 -8.72 0.95
N ASN A 471 -24.41 -8.59 0.69
CA ASN A 471 -25.25 -9.70 0.26
C ASN A 471 -24.95 -10.05 -1.20
N VAL A 472 -24.94 -11.35 -1.51
CA VAL A 472 -24.73 -11.89 -2.85
C VAL A 472 -25.96 -12.67 -3.29
N SER A 473 -26.46 -12.42 -4.50
CA SER A 473 -27.59 -13.12 -5.06
C SER A 473 -27.41 -13.45 -6.54
N GLY A 474 -27.84 -14.62 -6.96
CA GLY A 474 -27.72 -15.05 -8.34
C GLY A 474 -28.61 -16.27 -8.64
N VAL A 475 -28.51 -16.81 -9.85
CA VAL A 475 -29.25 -18.02 -10.29
C VAL A 475 -28.39 -19.24 -10.02
N SER A 476 -27.18 -19.33 -10.55
CA SER A 476 -26.27 -20.46 -10.35
C SER A 476 -24.85 -20.02 -10.05
N ASN A 477 -24.04 -20.89 -9.42
CA ASN A 477 -22.66 -20.63 -9.01
C ASN A 477 -22.55 -19.33 -8.18
N VAL A 478 -23.25 -19.29 -7.05
CA VAL A 478 -23.31 -18.11 -6.19
C VAL A 478 -22.41 -18.31 -4.98
N GLY A 479 -21.36 -17.50 -4.86
CA GLY A 479 -20.37 -17.57 -3.78
C GLY A 479 -20.23 -16.25 -3.01
N GLY A 480 -19.90 -16.35 -1.72
CA GLY A 480 -19.71 -15.17 -0.86
C GLY A 480 -18.48 -14.35 -1.22
N LEU A 481 -17.45 -14.97 -1.75
CA LEU A 481 -16.23 -14.33 -2.24
C LEU A 481 -16.08 -14.48 -3.74
N VAL A 482 -16.06 -15.72 -4.23
CA VAL A 482 -15.90 -16.08 -5.64
C VAL A 482 -17.11 -16.89 -6.06
N GLY A 483 -17.73 -16.56 -7.21
CA GLY A 483 -18.89 -17.27 -7.73
C GLY A 483 -18.51 -18.64 -8.30
N TYR A 484 -17.54 -18.67 -9.19
CA TYR A 484 -16.99 -19.89 -9.76
C TYR A 484 -15.47 -19.78 -9.93
N MET A 485 -14.77 -20.87 -9.68
CA MET A 485 -13.32 -20.92 -9.80
C MET A 485 -12.91 -22.17 -10.58
N ASP A 486 -12.24 -21.96 -11.71
CA ASP A 486 -11.73 -23.02 -12.56
C ASP A 486 -10.20 -23.05 -12.48
N GLY A 487 -9.69 -23.86 -11.57
CA GLY A 487 -8.29 -23.87 -11.19
C GLY A 487 -7.93 -22.70 -10.28
N GLY A 488 -6.63 -22.51 -10.04
CA GLY A 488 -6.12 -21.45 -9.16
C GLY A 488 -6.13 -21.81 -7.69
N LYS A 489 -5.81 -20.83 -6.86
CA LYS A 489 -5.66 -20.98 -5.42
C LYS A 489 -6.38 -19.86 -4.68
N LEU A 490 -7.29 -20.23 -3.77
CA LEU A 490 -7.79 -19.33 -2.75
C LEU A 490 -7.11 -19.69 -1.43
N SER A 491 -6.30 -18.81 -0.90
CA SER A 491 -5.52 -19.07 0.32
C SER A 491 -5.75 -18.00 1.37
N ASN A 492 -5.51 -18.40 2.61
CA ASN A 492 -5.23 -17.49 3.69
C ASN A 492 -3.72 -17.33 3.73
N ASP A 493 -3.21 -16.19 3.30
CA ASP A 493 -1.80 -15.92 3.39
C ASP A 493 -1.47 -15.60 4.86
N GLU A 494 -0.96 -16.61 5.56
CA GLU A 494 -0.55 -16.49 6.97
C GLU A 494 0.85 -15.91 7.14
N GLU A 495 1.59 -15.66 6.04
CA GLU A 495 2.92 -15.11 6.13
C GLU A 495 2.91 -13.66 6.64
N ASN A 496 3.00 -13.55 7.96
CA ASN A 496 3.60 -12.48 8.78
C ASN A 496 3.23 -11.00 8.49
N ARG A 497 2.17 -10.71 7.79
CA ARG A 497 1.63 -9.35 7.73
C ARG A 497 0.46 -9.24 8.70
N ALA A 498 0.68 -8.65 9.86
CA ALA A 498 -0.36 -8.36 10.88
C ALA A 498 -1.62 -7.64 10.34
N ARG A 499 -1.57 -7.24 9.10
CA ARG A 499 -2.50 -6.50 8.29
C ARG A 499 -3.63 -7.34 7.68
N TYR A 500 -3.43 -8.64 7.45
CA TYR A 500 -4.39 -9.49 6.76
C TYR A 500 -4.98 -10.55 7.69
N LYS A 501 -6.31 -10.63 7.74
CA LYS A 501 -7.05 -11.50 8.67
C LYS A 501 -7.57 -12.78 8.02
N GLY A 502 -7.09 -13.14 6.83
CA GLY A 502 -7.60 -14.26 6.05
C GLY A 502 -8.84 -13.92 5.21
N SER A 503 -9.31 -14.90 4.42
CA SER A 503 -10.46 -14.71 3.54
C SER A 503 -11.74 -15.18 4.20
N TYR A 504 -12.78 -14.34 4.26
CA TYR A 504 -14.07 -14.73 4.84
C TYR A 504 -15.25 -13.95 4.26
N ASN A 505 -16.45 -14.53 4.35
CA ASN A 505 -17.70 -13.88 3.99
C ASN A 505 -18.65 -13.81 5.18
N LEU A 506 -19.24 -12.65 5.41
CA LEU A 506 -20.31 -12.41 6.40
C LEU A 506 -21.64 -12.01 5.74
N GLY A 507 -21.64 -11.75 4.43
CA GLY A 507 -22.85 -11.41 3.68
C GLY A 507 -23.77 -12.61 3.47
N LYS A 508 -25.07 -12.33 3.31
CA LYS A 508 -26.06 -13.36 2.96
C LYS A 508 -25.86 -13.78 1.51
N ILE A 509 -25.82 -15.10 1.27
CA ILE A 509 -25.76 -15.68 -0.06
C ILE A 509 -27.15 -16.23 -0.42
N THR A 510 -27.65 -15.92 -1.60
CA THR A 510 -28.95 -16.40 -2.09
C THR A 510 -28.81 -16.88 -3.54
N GLY A 511 -28.98 -18.19 -3.78
CA GLY A 511 -29.07 -18.80 -5.09
C GLY A 511 -30.52 -19.23 -5.37
N ILE A 512 -30.93 -19.21 -6.62
CA ILE A 512 -32.26 -19.66 -7.04
C ILE A 512 -32.20 -21.14 -7.43
N GLU A 513 -31.12 -21.62 -8.02
CA GLU A 513 -30.86 -23.02 -8.32
C GLU A 513 -29.80 -23.57 -7.36
N MET A 514 -30.20 -24.55 -6.54
CA MET A 514 -29.27 -25.25 -5.67
C MET A 514 -28.62 -26.41 -6.44
N ALA A 515 -27.50 -26.15 -7.11
CA ALA A 515 -26.55 -27.22 -7.33
C ALA A 515 -25.82 -27.50 -5.99
N PRO A 516 -25.47 -28.75 -5.66
CA PRO A 516 -24.80 -29.07 -4.41
C PRO A 516 -23.46 -28.29 -4.34
N ILE A 517 -23.35 -27.43 -3.34
CA ILE A 517 -22.13 -26.66 -3.07
C ILE A 517 -21.08 -27.66 -2.56
N THR A 518 -20.15 -28.03 -3.39
CA THR A 518 -18.95 -28.73 -2.95
C THR A 518 -17.94 -27.67 -2.53
N ILE A 519 -18.00 -27.26 -1.26
CA ILE A 519 -16.95 -26.42 -0.65
C ILE A 519 -15.77 -27.35 -0.37
N HIS A 520 -14.75 -27.34 -1.20
CA HIS A 520 -13.47 -27.92 -0.84
C HIS A 520 -12.74 -26.92 0.05
N LEU A 521 -13.05 -26.97 1.35
CA LEU A 521 -12.16 -26.41 2.37
C LEU A 521 -10.96 -27.35 2.46
N ILE A 522 -9.88 -27.01 1.78
CA ILE A 522 -8.58 -27.63 2.05
C ILE A 522 -8.07 -26.97 3.33
N SER A 523 -8.33 -27.62 4.47
CA SER A 523 -7.58 -27.32 5.68
C SER A 523 -6.16 -27.87 5.47
N ALA A 524 -5.17 -27.00 5.36
CA ALA A 524 -3.78 -27.41 5.52
C ALA A 524 -3.58 -27.78 7.00
N ALA A 525 -3.19 -29.04 7.24
CA ALA A 525 -2.64 -29.51 8.50
C ALA A 525 -1.20 -29.04 8.65
#